data_3490f1097a3837cf9c696d3c2e1fcbf6
#
_entry.id   3490f1097a3837cf9c696d3c2e1fcbf6
#
_cell.length_a   1.000
_cell.length_b   1.000
_cell.length_c   1.000
_cell.angle_alpha   90.00
_cell.angle_beta   90.00
_cell.angle_gamma   90.00
#
_symmetry.space_group_name_H-M   'P 1'
#
loop_
_entity.id
_entity.type
_entity.pdbx_description
1 polymer ?
#
loop_
_entity_poly.entity_id
_entity_poly.type
_entity_poly.pdbx_seq_one_letter_code
_entity_poly.pdbx_strand_id
1 'polypeptide(L)'
;MLYKIGQIIRENNNYIKNVGIIIENPILVNEYTVNENLSYLKKMSKNSNDINLDEWYKFFGIEEYKNTLFSKLSLGTKQKVGLIQAFMHKPHNLILDEPFNALDKGTVEKVQKYLLEEKEKGTLIVFITHINDSILNYCDEVIEIENGKIIKINKK
;
A
#
# COMPACT_ATOMS: atom_id res chain seq x y z
N MET A 1 -0.88 4.76 -22.34
CA MET A 1 0.28 3.85 -22.37
C MET A 1 0.99 4.03 -21.02
N LEU A 2 1.23 2.95 -20.30
CA LEU A 2 1.87 2.99 -18.98
C LEU A 2 3.29 2.42 -19.10
N TYR A 3 4.27 3.10 -18.50
CA TYR A 3 5.67 2.70 -18.51
C TYR A 3 6.17 2.43 -17.09
N LYS A 4 7.06 1.47 -16.95
CA LYS A 4 7.82 1.19 -15.74
C LYS A 4 9.30 1.13 -16.10
N ILE A 5 10.12 2.05 -15.55
CA ILE A 5 11.59 2.08 -15.77
C ILE A 5 11.92 1.92 -17.28
N GLY A 6 11.26 2.73 -18.12
CA GLY A 6 11.45 2.69 -19.57
C GLY A 6 10.84 1.49 -20.32
N GLN A 7 10.10 0.63 -19.63
CA GLN A 7 9.39 -0.50 -20.25
C GLN A 7 7.89 -0.22 -20.36
N ILE A 8 7.28 -0.68 -21.45
CA ILE A 8 5.83 -0.65 -21.62
C ILE A 8 5.24 -1.68 -20.66
N ILE A 9 4.45 -1.22 -19.67
CA ILE A 9 3.80 -2.10 -18.68
C ILE A 9 2.43 -2.60 -19.13
N ARG A 10 1.86 -1.99 -20.17
CA ARG A 10 0.58 -2.40 -20.75
C ARG A 10 0.63 -2.32 -22.25
N GLU A 11 0.72 -3.47 -22.88
CA GLU A 11 0.56 -3.68 -24.30
C GLU A 11 -0.38 -4.88 -24.49
N ASN A 12 -1.36 -4.78 -25.35
CA ASN A 12 -2.25 -5.90 -25.73
C ASN A 12 -2.94 -6.62 -24.55
N ASN A 13 -3.63 -5.91 -23.64
CA ASN A 13 -4.35 -6.47 -22.49
C ASN A 13 -3.48 -7.11 -21.39
N ASN A 14 -2.19 -6.86 -21.36
CA ASN A 14 -1.34 -7.30 -20.24
C ASN A 14 -1.63 -6.49 -18.98
N TYR A 15 -1.81 -7.18 -17.85
CA TYR A 15 -1.97 -6.56 -16.54
C TYR A 15 -0.61 -6.23 -15.92
N ILE A 16 -0.58 -5.19 -15.09
CA ILE A 16 0.58 -4.92 -14.22
C ILE A 16 0.73 -6.12 -13.29
N LYS A 17 1.90 -6.77 -13.35
CA LYS A 17 2.22 -7.91 -12.48
C LYS A 17 2.97 -7.42 -11.26
N ASN A 18 2.88 -8.21 -10.17
CA ASN A 18 3.62 -7.96 -8.94
C ASN A 18 3.38 -6.55 -8.39
N VAL A 19 2.12 -6.25 -8.10
CA VAL A 19 1.64 -4.96 -7.64
C VAL A 19 0.92 -5.11 -6.30
N GLY A 20 1.25 -4.23 -5.34
CA GLY A 20 0.46 -3.99 -4.14
C GLY A 20 -0.41 -2.75 -4.34
N ILE A 21 -1.69 -2.86 -4.03
CA ILE A 21 -2.66 -1.79 -4.31
C ILE A 21 -3.50 -1.51 -3.07
N ILE A 22 -3.68 -0.23 -2.77
CA ILE A 22 -4.75 0.31 -1.94
C ILE A 22 -5.49 1.36 -2.77
N ILE A 23 -6.81 1.26 -2.83
CA ILE A 23 -7.69 2.27 -3.43
C ILE A 23 -8.72 2.65 -2.37
N GLU A 24 -8.67 3.91 -1.94
CA GLU A 24 -9.54 4.43 -0.89
C GLU A 24 -9.55 3.57 0.38
N ASN A 25 -10.73 3.04 0.73
CA ASN A 25 -10.88 2.17 1.90
C ASN A 25 -10.59 0.71 1.53
N PRO A 26 -9.79 -0.02 2.32
CA PRO A 26 -9.55 -1.44 2.09
C PRO A 26 -10.85 -2.23 2.10
N ILE A 27 -11.07 -3.06 1.07
CA ILE A 27 -12.24 -3.92 0.95
C ILE A 27 -11.79 -5.36 1.12
N LEU A 28 -12.14 -5.96 2.25
CA LEU A 28 -11.93 -7.37 2.57
C LEU A 28 -13.26 -8.01 2.96
N VAL A 29 -13.27 -9.31 3.19
CA VAL A 29 -14.49 -10.05 3.56
C VAL A 29 -14.89 -9.67 4.99
N ASN A 30 -16.03 -9.05 5.15
CA ASN A 30 -16.54 -8.50 6.41
C ASN A 30 -16.77 -9.56 7.48
N GLU A 31 -17.20 -10.75 7.07
CA GLU A 31 -17.53 -11.90 7.92
C GLU A 31 -16.29 -12.70 8.35
N TYR A 32 -15.13 -12.38 7.78
CA TYR A 32 -13.87 -13.01 8.16
C TYR A 32 -13.11 -12.14 9.15
N THR A 33 -12.33 -12.80 9.99
CA THR A 33 -11.36 -12.14 10.86
C THR A 33 -10.22 -11.53 10.05
N VAL A 34 -9.45 -10.66 10.67
CA VAL A 34 -8.21 -10.11 10.06
C VAL A 34 -7.29 -11.25 9.59
N ASN A 35 -7.08 -12.24 10.47
CA ASN A 35 -6.17 -13.35 10.17
C ASN A 35 -6.69 -14.25 9.06
N GLU A 36 -7.99 -14.53 9.00
CA GLU A 36 -8.58 -15.30 7.90
C GLU A 36 -8.39 -14.57 6.56
N ASN A 37 -8.76 -13.29 6.49
CA ASN A 37 -8.58 -12.49 5.28
C ASN A 37 -7.13 -12.52 4.78
N LEU A 38 -6.18 -12.16 5.65
CA LEU A 38 -4.77 -12.08 5.25
C LEU A 38 -4.16 -13.47 4.97
N SER A 39 -4.60 -14.51 5.68
CA SER A 39 -4.15 -15.88 5.42
C SER A 39 -4.63 -16.42 4.08
N TYR A 40 -5.85 -16.09 3.65
CA TYR A 40 -6.32 -16.43 2.30
C TYR A 40 -5.49 -15.72 1.22
N LEU A 41 -5.26 -14.43 1.37
CA LEU A 41 -4.43 -13.67 0.43
C LEU A 41 -2.99 -14.18 0.40
N LYS A 42 -2.41 -14.51 1.56
CA LYS A 42 -1.09 -15.15 1.65
C LYS A 42 -1.02 -16.43 0.84
N LYS A 43 -2.02 -17.34 0.98
CA LYS A 43 -2.07 -18.61 0.24
C LYS A 43 -2.12 -18.43 -1.28
N MET A 44 -2.67 -17.32 -1.78
CA MET A 44 -2.72 -16.98 -3.20
C MET A 44 -1.38 -16.48 -3.74
N SER A 45 -0.43 -16.14 -2.87
CA SER A 45 0.90 -15.68 -3.26
C SER A 45 1.80 -16.83 -3.70
N LYS A 46 2.60 -16.61 -4.74
CA LYS A 46 3.65 -17.57 -5.16
C LYS A 46 4.70 -17.76 -4.06
N ASN A 47 4.95 -16.73 -3.26
CA ASN A 47 5.95 -16.72 -2.19
C ASN A 47 5.29 -16.81 -0.80
N SER A 48 4.23 -17.60 -0.67
CA SER A 48 3.45 -17.70 0.56
C SER A 48 4.29 -18.07 1.80
N ASN A 49 5.34 -18.87 1.63
CA ASN A 49 6.20 -19.28 2.74
C ASN A 49 7.07 -18.13 3.31
N ASP A 50 7.35 -17.12 2.51
CA ASP A 50 8.18 -15.97 2.91
C ASP A 50 7.37 -14.88 3.62
N ILE A 51 6.04 -15.02 3.67
CA ILE A 51 5.16 -14.04 4.30
C ILE A 51 4.95 -14.41 5.76
N ASN A 52 5.47 -13.60 6.67
CA ASN A 52 5.21 -13.70 8.10
C ASN A 52 4.15 -12.69 8.53
N LEU A 53 2.91 -13.13 8.72
CA LEU A 53 1.81 -12.25 9.14
C LEU A 53 2.00 -11.70 10.56
N ASP A 54 2.66 -12.44 11.46
CA ASP A 54 2.88 -11.98 12.83
C ASP A 54 3.83 -10.79 12.89
N GLU A 55 4.84 -10.75 12.01
CA GLU A 55 5.70 -9.57 11.86
C GLU A 55 4.91 -8.36 11.36
N TRP A 56 4.00 -8.53 10.43
CA TRP A 56 3.14 -7.45 9.94
C TRP A 56 2.16 -6.96 11.00
N TYR A 57 1.55 -7.85 11.79
CA TYR A 57 0.68 -7.45 12.90
C TYR A 57 1.47 -6.61 13.91
N LYS A 58 2.67 -7.05 14.27
CA LYS A 58 3.56 -6.32 15.18
C LYS A 58 4.00 -4.97 14.60
N PHE A 59 4.35 -4.93 13.31
CA PHE A 59 4.74 -3.70 12.64
C PHE A 59 3.67 -2.61 12.77
N PHE A 60 2.40 -2.99 12.56
CA PHE A 60 1.25 -2.08 12.64
C PHE A 60 0.62 -1.97 14.04
N GLY A 61 1.07 -2.75 15.03
CA GLY A 61 0.52 -2.77 16.38
C GLY A 61 -0.95 -3.19 16.42
N ILE A 62 -1.29 -4.26 15.70
CA ILE A 62 -2.65 -4.79 15.60
C ILE A 62 -2.77 -6.27 15.97
N GLU A 63 -1.83 -6.78 16.76
CA GLU A 63 -1.79 -8.18 17.19
C GLU A 63 -3.08 -8.62 17.89
N GLU A 64 -3.66 -7.74 18.71
CA GLU A 64 -4.89 -8.01 19.44
C GLU A 64 -6.13 -8.15 18.54
N TYR A 65 -6.08 -7.59 17.33
CA TYR A 65 -7.20 -7.62 16.38
C TYR A 65 -7.19 -8.82 15.43
N LYS A 66 -6.20 -9.73 15.51
CA LYS A 66 -6.07 -10.90 14.61
C LYS A 66 -7.38 -11.67 14.46
N ASN A 67 -8.07 -11.91 15.57
CA ASN A 67 -9.29 -12.72 15.62
C ASN A 67 -10.57 -11.87 15.62
N THR A 68 -10.45 -10.57 15.34
CA THR A 68 -11.58 -9.66 15.24
C THR A 68 -12.11 -9.68 13.80
N LEU A 69 -13.44 -9.73 13.64
CA LEU A 69 -14.09 -9.63 12.32
C LEU A 69 -13.73 -8.29 11.66
N PHE A 70 -13.45 -8.32 10.37
CA PHE A 70 -13.08 -7.12 9.61
C PHE A 70 -14.15 -6.02 9.70
N SER A 71 -15.43 -6.41 9.70
CA SER A 71 -16.56 -5.47 9.88
C SER A 71 -16.53 -4.68 11.17
N LYS A 72 -15.95 -5.23 12.25
CA LYS A 72 -15.91 -4.62 13.59
C LYS A 72 -14.72 -3.71 13.85
N LEU A 73 -13.79 -3.60 12.89
CA LEU A 73 -12.59 -2.78 13.03
C LEU A 73 -12.91 -1.28 12.85
N SER A 74 -12.15 -0.44 13.55
CA SER A 74 -12.11 1.00 13.29
C SER A 74 -11.55 1.27 11.89
N LEU A 75 -11.83 2.46 11.34
CA LEU A 75 -11.30 2.86 10.03
C LEU A 75 -9.77 2.79 10.00
N GLY A 76 -9.10 3.32 11.02
CA GLY A 76 -7.63 3.27 11.11
C GLY A 76 -7.06 1.85 11.17
N THR A 77 -7.74 0.92 11.88
CA THR A 77 -7.33 -0.48 11.92
C THR A 77 -7.56 -1.15 10.56
N LYS A 78 -8.67 -0.86 9.88
CA LYS A 78 -8.92 -1.32 8.51
C LYS A 78 -7.84 -0.83 7.56
N GLN A 79 -7.44 0.43 7.66
CA GLN A 79 -6.36 1.00 6.85
C GLN A 79 -5.03 0.27 7.07
N LYS A 80 -4.67 -0.03 8.34
CA LYS A 80 -3.49 -0.84 8.66
C LYS A 80 -3.54 -2.23 8.02
N VAL A 81 -4.69 -2.91 8.06
CA VAL A 81 -4.89 -4.22 7.42
C VAL A 81 -4.75 -4.12 5.89
N GLY A 82 -5.27 -3.07 5.28
CA GLY A 82 -5.11 -2.80 3.84
C GLY A 82 -3.65 -2.57 3.44
N LEU A 83 -2.89 -1.85 4.27
CA LEU A 83 -1.45 -1.68 4.05
C LEU A 83 -0.69 -3.02 4.16
N ILE A 84 -1.05 -3.88 5.12
CA ILE A 84 -0.49 -5.24 5.17
C ILE A 84 -0.78 -5.99 3.88
N GLN A 85 -2.02 -5.97 3.39
CA GLN A 85 -2.40 -6.60 2.12
C GLN A 85 -1.52 -6.11 0.96
N ALA A 86 -1.27 -4.80 0.86
CA ALA A 86 -0.49 -4.23 -0.21
C ALA A 86 1.01 -4.56 -0.12
N PHE A 87 1.56 -4.68 1.10
CA PHE A 87 2.99 -4.80 1.34
C PHE A 87 3.48 -6.24 1.51
N MET A 88 2.65 -7.15 2.07
CA MET A 88 3.10 -8.46 2.54
C MET A 88 3.71 -9.36 1.45
N HIS A 89 3.34 -9.13 0.19
CA HIS A 89 3.87 -9.88 -0.96
C HIS A 89 5.19 -9.31 -1.50
N LYS A 90 5.74 -8.25 -0.89
CA LYS A 90 6.94 -7.52 -1.34
C LYS A 90 6.88 -7.20 -2.84
N PRO A 91 5.86 -6.47 -3.28
CA PRO A 91 5.65 -6.19 -4.70
C PRO A 91 6.72 -5.23 -5.23
N HIS A 92 7.04 -5.33 -6.54
CA HIS A 92 7.91 -4.35 -7.22
C HIS A 92 7.20 -3.04 -7.58
N ASN A 93 5.89 -3.00 -7.44
CA ASN A 93 5.09 -1.80 -7.69
C ASN A 93 4.08 -1.61 -6.57
N LEU A 94 4.00 -0.41 -6.04
CA LEU A 94 3.01 0.00 -5.06
C LEU A 94 2.17 1.14 -5.65
N ILE A 95 0.85 0.99 -5.62
CA ILE A 95 -0.11 2.03 -6.00
C ILE A 95 -1.02 2.25 -4.79
N LEU A 96 -0.89 3.41 -4.18
CA LEU A 96 -1.50 3.70 -2.89
C LEU A 96 -2.33 4.98 -3.00
N ASP A 97 -3.65 4.85 -2.84
CA ASP A 97 -4.56 5.99 -2.79
C ASP A 97 -4.85 6.33 -1.33
N GLU A 98 -4.49 7.55 -0.92
CA GLU A 98 -4.60 8.05 0.44
C GLU A 98 -4.09 7.07 1.53
N PRO A 99 -2.84 6.58 1.42
CA PRO A 99 -2.34 5.50 2.30
C PRO A 99 -2.24 5.90 3.78
N PHE A 100 -2.22 7.18 4.09
CA PHE A 100 -2.04 7.69 5.44
C PHE A 100 -3.35 8.06 6.14
N ASN A 101 -4.49 7.95 5.45
CA ASN A 101 -5.80 8.27 6.01
C ASN A 101 -6.10 7.44 7.26
N ALA A 102 -6.67 8.10 8.27
CA ALA A 102 -7.08 7.52 9.55
C ALA A 102 -5.96 6.83 10.35
N LEU A 103 -4.69 6.99 9.96
CA LEU A 103 -3.55 6.50 10.73
C LEU A 103 -3.11 7.49 11.81
N ASP A 104 -2.65 6.96 12.93
CA ASP A 104 -1.95 7.74 13.94
C ASP A 104 -0.55 8.16 13.46
N LYS A 105 -0.02 9.25 14.01
CA LYS A 105 1.27 9.83 13.62
C LYS A 105 2.41 8.81 13.66
N GLY A 106 2.49 7.98 14.71
CA GLY A 106 3.55 6.98 14.83
C GLY A 106 3.48 5.91 13.75
N THR A 107 2.26 5.51 13.34
CA THR A 107 2.06 4.59 12.22
C THR A 107 2.43 5.25 10.89
N VAL A 108 2.07 6.51 10.67
CA VAL A 108 2.47 7.26 9.47
C VAL A 108 3.99 7.29 9.32
N GLU A 109 4.73 7.65 10.37
CA GLU A 109 6.19 7.69 10.37
C GLU A 109 6.81 6.31 10.02
N LYS A 110 6.26 5.22 10.58
CA LYS A 110 6.70 3.85 10.25
C LYS A 110 6.46 3.49 8.79
N VAL A 111 5.28 3.83 8.26
CA VAL A 111 4.93 3.55 6.86
C VAL A 111 5.80 4.37 5.91
N GLN A 112 6.01 5.65 6.19
CA GLN A 112 6.91 6.50 5.40
C GLN A 112 8.33 5.91 5.35
N LYS A 113 8.87 5.49 6.49
CA LYS A 113 10.18 4.84 6.55
C LYS A 113 10.23 3.57 5.73
N TYR A 114 9.22 2.71 5.84
CA TYR A 114 9.10 1.49 5.05
C TYR A 114 9.09 1.80 3.53
N LEU A 115 8.31 2.78 3.09
CA LEU A 115 8.24 3.17 1.68
C LEU A 115 9.60 3.68 1.17
N LEU A 116 10.34 4.43 1.98
CA LEU A 116 11.70 4.88 1.63
C LEU A 116 12.66 3.70 1.47
N GLU A 117 12.63 2.74 2.39
CA GLU A 117 13.45 1.52 2.30
C GLU A 117 13.11 0.68 1.06
N GLU A 118 11.82 0.58 0.70
CA GLU A 118 11.39 -0.12 -0.52
C GLU A 118 11.80 0.63 -1.79
N LYS A 119 11.75 1.97 -1.78
CA LYS A 119 12.26 2.81 -2.86
C LYS A 119 13.76 2.55 -3.12
N GLU A 120 14.58 2.51 -2.07
CA GLU A 120 16.02 2.21 -2.17
C GLU A 120 16.30 0.82 -2.77
N LYS A 121 15.39 -0.15 -2.57
CA LYS A 121 15.44 -1.48 -3.20
C LYS A 121 14.96 -1.49 -4.65
N GLY A 122 14.53 -0.35 -5.20
CA GLY A 122 14.07 -0.19 -6.57
C GLY A 122 12.57 -0.46 -6.78
N THR A 123 11.76 -0.50 -5.72
CA THR A 123 10.31 -0.58 -5.83
C THR A 123 9.76 0.72 -6.43
N LEU A 124 8.95 0.61 -7.49
CA LEU A 124 8.18 1.75 -8.01
C LEU A 124 7.01 2.04 -7.07
N ILE A 125 6.98 3.25 -6.52
CA ILE A 125 5.93 3.68 -5.60
C ILE A 125 5.20 4.87 -6.20
N VAL A 126 3.89 4.71 -6.40
CA VAL A 126 2.98 5.79 -6.77
C VAL A 126 1.95 5.92 -5.67
N PHE A 127 1.85 7.09 -5.08
CA PHE A 127 0.77 7.36 -4.13
C PHE A 127 0.07 8.68 -4.44
N ILE A 128 -1.19 8.74 -4.10
CA ILE A 128 -2.04 9.91 -4.20
C ILE A 128 -2.31 10.39 -2.78
N THR A 129 -2.14 11.67 -2.55
CA THR A 129 -2.51 12.30 -1.28
C THR A 129 -2.92 13.74 -1.52
N HIS A 130 -3.88 14.23 -0.72
CA HIS A 130 -4.28 15.63 -0.69
C HIS A 130 -3.59 16.39 0.46
N ILE A 131 -2.83 15.68 1.30
CA ILE A 131 -2.11 16.25 2.44
C ILE A 131 -0.71 16.64 1.98
N ASN A 132 -0.26 17.82 2.41
CA ASN A 132 1.09 18.32 2.13
C ASN A 132 2.08 17.64 3.12
N ASP A 133 2.32 16.36 2.89
CA ASP A 133 3.12 15.50 3.74
C ASP A 133 4.62 15.69 3.55
N SER A 134 5.37 15.53 4.62
CA SER A 134 6.85 15.51 4.58
C SER A 134 7.41 14.47 3.61
N ILE A 135 6.64 13.41 3.31
CA ILE A 135 7.01 12.36 2.34
C ILE A 135 7.21 12.92 0.91
N LEU A 136 6.52 14.00 0.53
CA LEU A 136 6.70 14.65 -0.77
C LEU A 136 8.14 15.11 -0.99
N ASN A 137 8.87 15.43 0.09
CA ASN A 137 10.27 15.80 0.03
C ASN A 137 11.19 14.66 -0.43
N TYR A 138 10.72 13.42 -0.37
CA TYR A 138 11.46 12.21 -0.75
C TYR A 138 11.01 11.61 -2.09
N CYS A 139 10.01 12.21 -2.74
CA CYS A 139 9.55 11.81 -4.06
C CYS A 139 10.54 12.27 -5.13
N ASP A 140 10.77 11.45 -6.16
CA ASP A 140 11.59 11.82 -7.32
C ASP A 140 10.78 12.73 -8.26
N GLU A 141 9.47 12.53 -8.31
CA GLU A 141 8.54 13.34 -9.10
C GLU A 141 7.25 13.59 -8.32
N VAL A 142 6.80 14.83 -8.30
CA VAL A 142 5.52 15.26 -7.72
C VAL A 142 4.69 15.90 -8.81
N ILE A 143 3.49 15.35 -9.05
CA ILE A 143 2.56 15.80 -10.07
C ILE A 143 1.33 16.39 -9.38
N GLU A 144 1.08 17.67 -9.59
CA GLU A 144 -0.13 18.35 -9.10
C GLU A 144 -1.22 18.27 -10.17
N ILE A 145 -2.41 17.77 -9.77
CA ILE A 145 -3.57 17.60 -10.66
C ILE A 145 -4.73 18.42 -10.12
N GLU A 146 -5.34 19.24 -10.96
CA GLU A 146 -6.55 19.98 -10.64
C GLU A 146 -7.56 19.87 -11.79
N ASN A 147 -8.84 19.59 -11.47
CA ASN A 147 -9.92 19.44 -12.45
C ASN A 147 -9.57 18.47 -13.59
N GLY A 148 -8.87 17.36 -13.28
CA GLY A 148 -8.45 16.35 -14.25
C GLY A 148 -7.30 16.77 -15.17
N LYS A 149 -6.63 17.89 -14.89
CA LYS A 149 -5.49 18.39 -15.67
C LYS A 149 -4.25 18.48 -14.81
N ILE A 150 -3.12 18.14 -15.39
CA ILE A 150 -1.81 18.36 -14.75
C ILE A 150 -1.52 19.86 -14.79
N ILE A 151 -1.35 20.47 -13.61
CA ILE A 151 -1.03 21.89 -13.46
C ILE A 151 0.44 22.13 -13.16
N LYS A 152 1.13 21.13 -12.59
CA LYS A 152 2.54 21.27 -12.23
C LYS A 152 3.23 19.91 -12.15
N ILE A 153 4.48 19.85 -12.58
CA ILE A 153 5.36 18.69 -12.43
C ILE A 153 6.68 19.18 -11.82
N ASN A 154 7.04 18.70 -10.65
CA ASN A 154 8.31 18.93 -9.99
C ASN A 154 9.12 17.65 -10.04
N LYS A 155 10.31 17.68 -10.66
CA LYS A 155 11.30 16.59 -10.66
C LYS A 155 12.49 16.98 -9.82
N LYS A 156 13.03 16.01 -9.07
CA LYS A 156 14.28 16.15 -8.33
C LYS A 156 15.41 15.45 -9.05
#